data_f681222fbfb542c30b65d3a61602f58a
#
_entry.id   f681222fbfb542c30b65d3a61602f58a
#
_cell.length_a   1.000
_cell.length_b   1.000
_cell.length_c   1.000
_cell.angle_alpha   90.00
_cell.angle_beta   90.00
_cell.angle_gamma   90.00
#
_symmetry.space_group_name_H-M   'P 1'
#
loop_
_entity.id
_entity.type
_entity.pdbx_description
1 polymer ?
#
loop_
_entity_poly.entity_id
_entity_poly.type
_entity_poly.pdbx_seq_one_letter_code
_entity_poly.pdbx_strand_id
1 'polypeptide(L)'
;ADLFTQYRPLFTGGLARLSQGVVFPQGYQAHAATETCPGHSTILTGAHPGNNGIIANNWFDLGLAREDKRVYCSEDPTVEGTSSASGRYAPSPQYLRVPTLGERMRAADPRSRVVSIAGKDRAVIMMGGRGIDESWW
;
A
#
# COMPACT_ATOMS: atom_id res chain seq x y z
N ALA A 1 14.42 7.22 14.17
CA ALA A 1 15.07 6.63 15.36
C ALA A 1 15.26 7.68 16.45
N ASP A 2 15.81 8.83 16.13
CA ASP A 2 16.17 9.85 17.13
C ASP A 2 14.98 10.39 17.91
N LEU A 3 13.86 10.70 17.22
CA LEU A 3 12.64 11.17 17.88
C LEU A 3 12.06 10.12 18.83
N PHE A 4 12.07 8.85 18.46
CA PHE A 4 11.60 7.77 19.33
C PHE A 4 12.45 7.67 20.60
N THR A 5 13.75 7.77 20.47
CA THR A 5 14.69 7.77 21.59
C THR A 5 14.51 9.03 22.47
N GLN A 6 14.40 10.21 21.86
CA GLN A 6 14.24 11.49 22.54
C GLN A 6 12.94 11.54 23.37
N TYR A 7 11.83 11.06 22.82
CA TYR A 7 10.52 11.11 23.49
C TYR A 7 10.16 9.84 24.27
N ARG A 8 11.05 8.84 24.30
CA ARG A 8 10.80 7.58 25.04
C ARG A 8 10.31 7.75 26.48
N PRO A 9 10.80 8.72 27.29
CA PRO A 9 10.30 8.93 28.65
C PRO A 9 8.82 9.32 28.74
N LEU A 10 8.22 9.81 27.64
CA LEU A 10 6.82 10.22 27.56
C LEU A 10 5.88 9.06 27.18
N PHE A 11 6.42 7.90 26.79
CA PHE A 11 5.62 6.78 26.31
C PHE A 11 5.04 5.99 27.50
N THR A 12 3.73 5.99 27.62
CA THR A 12 3.00 5.27 28.70
C THR A 12 2.07 4.17 28.19
N GLY A 13 1.83 4.11 26.86
CA GLY A 13 0.89 3.18 26.22
C GLY A 13 1.56 2.21 25.23
N GLY A 14 0.97 2.07 24.06
CA GLY A 14 1.43 1.17 23.00
C GLY A 14 2.89 1.38 22.58
N LEU A 15 3.35 2.63 22.50
CA LEU A 15 4.75 2.92 22.18
C LEU A 15 5.72 2.46 23.29
N ALA A 16 5.33 2.55 24.57
CA ALA A 16 6.11 2.01 25.67
C ALA A 16 6.25 0.49 25.55
N ARG A 17 5.15 -0.21 25.23
CA ARG A 17 5.15 -1.66 24.98
C ARG A 17 6.04 -2.04 23.78
N LEU A 18 5.92 -1.33 22.67
CA LEU A 18 6.74 -1.56 21.48
C LEU A 18 8.24 -1.32 21.75
N SER A 19 8.58 -0.36 22.62
CA SER A 19 9.97 -0.09 23.00
C SER A 19 10.66 -1.23 23.75
N GLN A 20 9.90 -2.20 24.24
CA GLN A 20 10.41 -3.43 24.91
C GLN A 20 10.62 -4.59 23.92
N GLY A 21 10.20 -4.41 22.66
CA GLY A 21 10.34 -5.41 21.61
C GLY A 21 11.72 -5.39 20.96
N VAL A 22 11.83 -6.09 19.82
CA VAL A 22 13.05 -6.09 19.02
C VAL A 22 13.16 -4.77 18.25
N VAL A 23 14.29 -4.11 18.37
CA VAL A 23 14.59 -2.85 17.69
C VAL A 23 15.58 -3.10 16.54
N PHE A 24 15.20 -2.67 15.35
CA PHE A 24 16.05 -2.65 14.17
C PHE A 24 16.55 -1.19 13.94
N PRO A 25 17.73 -0.83 14.44
CA PRO A 25 18.20 0.56 14.40
C PRO A 25 18.52 1.04 12.97
N GLN A 26 18.72 0.12 12.06
CA GLN A 26 19.02 0.39 10.64
C GLN A 26 18.00 -0.32 9.76
N GLY A 27 16.85 0.32 9.56
CA GLY A 27 15.82 -0.14 8.64
C GLY A 27 15.78 0.76 7.40
N TYR A 28 16.25 0.26 6.25
CA TYR A 28 16.21 0.96 4.99
C TYR A 28 15.26 0.27 4.02
N GLN A 29 14.55 1.08 3.23
CA GLN A 29 13.80 0.56 2.09
C GLN A 29 14.76 0.20 0.97
N ALA A 30 14.63 -1.01 0.42
CA ALA A 30 15.51 -1.53 -0.63
C ALA A 30 15.05 -1.13 -2.04
N HIS A 31 14.09 -0.19 -2.18
CA HIS A 31 13.57 0.27 -3.46
C HIS A 31 13.72 1.79 -3.60
N ALA A 32 13.89 2.27 -4.85
CA ALA A 32 14.22 3.66 -5.13
C ALA A 32 13.05 4.62 -4.86
N ALA A 33 11.84 4.28 -5.29
CA ALA A 33 10.66 5.15 -5.11
C ALA A 33 10.05 4.94 -3.72
N THR A 34 10.45 5.79 -2.75
CA THR A 34 9.91 5.80 -1.39
C THR A 34 8.60 6.60 -1.32
N GLU A 35 7.62 6.16 -2.09
CA GLU A 35 6.31 6.79 -2.26
C GLU A 35 5.18 5.96 -1.64
N THR A 36 3.97 6.50 -1.63
CA THR A 36 2.81 5.86 -1.00
C THR A 36 2.54 4.46 -1.56
N CYS A 37 2.42 4.31 -2.86
CA CYS A 37 2.04 3.04 -3.47
C CYS A 37 3.07 1.94 -3.26
N PRO A 38 4.36 2.12 -3.64
CA PRO A 38 5.36 1.09 -3.42
C PRO A 38 5.59 0.80 -1.94
N GLY A 39 5.53 1.82 -1.07
CA GLY A 39 5.69 1.63 0.36
C GLY A 39 4.59 0.78 0.99
N HIS A 40 3.32 1.15 0.78
CA HIS A 40 2.18 0.41 1.35
C HIS A 40 2.06 -1.00 0.76
N SER A 41 2.24 -1.15 -0.56
CA SER A 41 2.22 -2.48 -1.18
C SER A 41 3.36 -3.38 -0.67
N THR A 42 4.57 -2.84 -0.50
CA THR A 42 5.70 -3.61 0.05
C THR A 42 5.43 -4.09 1.47
N ILE A 43 4.91 -3.22 2.34
CA ILE A 43 4.60 -3.57 3.74
C ILE A 43 3.54 -4.67 3.80
N LEU A 44 2.46 -4.54 3.04
CA LEU A 44 1.31 -5.45 3.14
C LEU A 44 1.45 -6.73 2.30
N THR A 45 2.36 -6.77 1.34
CA THR A 45 2.63 -7.98 0.55
C THR A 45 3.89 -8.74 1.00
N GLY A 46 4.81 -8.05 1.70
CA GLY A 46 6.14 -8.57 2.00
C GLY A 46 7.04 -8.71 0.76
N ALA A 47 6.66 -8.11 -0.37
CA ALA A 47 7.36 -8.22 -1.64
C ALA A 47 7.82 -6.84 -2.14
N HIS A 48 9.05 -6.77 -2.67
CA HIS A 48 9.59 -5.54 -3.26
C HIS A 48 8.82 -5.13 -4.54
N PRO A 49 8.85 -3.84 -4.93
CA PRO A 49 8.16 -3.30 -6.11
C PRO A 49 8.38 -4.08 -7.40
N GLY A 50 9.59 -4.57 -7.67
CA GLY A 50 9.88 -5.40 -8.83
C GLY A 50 9.08 -6.71 -8.89
N ASN A 51 8.74 -7.27 -7.73
CA ASN A 51 7.95 -8.50 -7.62
C ASN A 51 6.45 -8.20 -7.48
N ASN A 52 6.08 -7.17 -6.70
CA ASN A 52 4.67 -6.86 -6.47
C ASN A 52 4.03 -6.02 -7.59
N GLY A 53 4.84 -5.46 -8.51
CA GLY A 53 4.38 -4.72 -9.68
C GLY A 53 4.13 -3.22 -9.46
N ILE A 54 4.22 -2.73 -8.23
CA ILE A 54 3.93 -1.33 -7.87
C ILE A 54 5.24 -0.56 -7.73
N ILE A 55 5.75 -0.03 -8.83
CA ILE A 55 7.08 0.59 -8.88
C ILE A 55 7.13 2.05 -8.45
N ALA A 56 6.03 2.77 -8.55
CA ALA A 56 5.88 4.18 -8.16
C ALA A 56 4.40 4.52 -7.90
N ASN A 57 4.08 5.76 -7.50
CA ASN A 57 2.69 6.24 -7.51
C ASN A 57 2.17 6.42 -8.94
N ASN A 58 3.05 6.81 -9.84
CA ASN A 58 2.78 6.94 -11.28
C ASN A 58 4.01 6.50 -12.07
N TRP A 59 3.78 5.86 -13.22
CA TRP A 59 4.84 5.53 -14.18
C TRP A 59 4.33 5.62 -15.61
N PHE A 60 5.21 5.46 -16.57
CA PHE A 60 4.85 5.38 -17.98
C PHE A 60 5.00 3.94 -18.47
N ASP A 61 3.96 3.45 -19.14
CA ASP A 61 3.98 2.17 -19.83
C ASP A 61 3.73 2.42 -21.34
N LEU A 62 4.78 2.31 -22.11
CA LEU A 62 4.74 2.57 -23.57
C LEU A 62 3.89 1.53 -24.32
N GLY A 63 3.64 0.36 -23.73
CA GLY A 63 2.79 -0.70 -24.29
C GLY A 63 1.29 -0.41 -24.21
N LEU A 64 0.86 0.58 -23.40
CA LEU A 64 -0.55 0.92 -23.30
C LEU A 64 -1.11 1.52 -24.60
N ALA A 65 -2.35 1.18 -24.91
CA ALA A 65 -3.04 1.72 -26.10
C ALA A 65 -3.43 3.20 -25.96
N ARG A 66 -3.60 3.70 -24.73
CA ARG A 66 -4.01 5.08 -24.47
C ARG A 66 -2.88 6.09 -24.77
N GLU A 67 -3.26 7.31 -25.15
CA GLU A 67 -2.35 8.35 -25.62
C GLU A 67 -1.30 8.76 -24.58
N ASP A 68 -1.73 9.03 -23.35
CA ASP A 68 -0.89 9.59 -22.29
C ASP A 68 0.15 8.61 -21.71
N LYS A 69 0.04 7.31 -22.02
CA LYS A 69 0.95 6.24 -21.57
C LYS A 69 1.17 6.20 -20.02
N ARG A 70 0.52 7.07 -19.28
CA ARG A 70 0.68 7.22 -17.84
C ARG A 70 -0.19 6.21 -17.10
N VAL A 71 0.40 5.51 -16.15
CA VAL A 71 -0.28 4.61 -15.21
C VAL A 71 -0.32 5.26 -13.84
N TYR A 72 -1.48 5.24 -13.19
CA TYR A 72 -1.62 5.50 -11.77
C TYR A 72 -1.72 4.18 -11.01
N CYS A 73 -0.97 4.03 -9.93
CA CYS A 73 -0.79 2.75 -9.22
C CYS A 73 -2.09 2.05 -8.78
N SER A 74 -3.14 2.82 -8.49
CA SER A 74 -4.43 2.32 -8.01
C SER A 74 -5.58 2.68 -8.94
N GLU A 75 -5.43 2.49 -10.24
CA GLU A 75 -6.49 2.72 -11.22
C GLU A 75 -6.89 1.44 -11.95
N ASP A 76 -8.13 1.40 -12.44
CA ASP A 76 -8.57 0.47 -13.46
C ASP A 76 -8.81 1.23 -14.77
N PRO A 77 -7.93 1.11 -15.78
CA PRO A 77 -8.07 1.85 -17.03
C PRO A 77 -9.26 1.41 -17.89
N THR A 78 -9.93 0.33 -17.52
CA THR A 78 -11.12 -0.16 -18.22
C THR A 78 -12.43 0.41 -17.66
N VAL A 79 -12.36 1.04 -16.48
CA VAL A 79 -13.54 1.58 -15.79
C VAL A 79 -13.34 3.08 -15.54
N GLU A 80 -14.14 3.90 -16.24
CA GLU A 80 -14.18 5.33 -15.97
C GLU A 80 -14.76 5.60 -14.59
N GLY A 81 -14.17 6.55 -13.86
CA GLY A 81 -14.62 6.90 -12.53
C GLY A 81 -13.91 8.14 -12.01
N THR A 82 -14.57 8.88 -11.12
CA THR A 82 -14.06 10.13 -10.57
C THR A 82 -13.54 10.01 -9.13
N SER A 83 -13.64 8.84 -8.54
CA SER A 83 -13.35 8.63 -7.12
C SER A 83 -11.88 8.30 -6.81
N SER A 84 -11.03 8.19 -7.83
CA SER A 84 -9.59 8.00 -7.64
C SER A 84 -8.82 9.32 -7.79
N ALA A 85 -7.61 9.39 -7.20
CA ALA A 85 -6.72 10.52 -7.39
C ALA A 85 -6.15 10.62 -8.83
N SER A 86 -6.41 9.63 -9.70
CA SER A 86 -6.16 9.76 -11.14
C SER A 86 -7.10 10.77 -11.80
N GLY A 87 -8.29 10.99 -11.21
CA GLY A 87 -9.35 11.86 -11.74
C GLY A 87 -10.07 11.31 -12.99
N ARG A 88 -9.70 10.10 -13.45
CA ARG A 88 -10.18 9.53 -14.71
C ARG A 88 -10.72 8.10 -14.59
N TYR A 89 -10.12 7.28 -13.76
CA TYR A 89 -10.42 5.85 -13.67
C TYR A 89 -10.85 5.45 -12.26
N ALA A 90 -11.60 4.35 -12.15
CA ALA A 90 -12.00 3.81 -10.86
C ALA A 90 -10.78 3.31 -10.06
N PRO A 91 -10.81 3.41 -8.72
CA PRO A 91 -9.76 2.83 -7.88
C PRO A 91 -9.71 1.30 -8.00
N SER A 92 -8.51 0.75 -8.18
CA SER A 92 -8.32 -0.69 -8.35
C SER A 92 -6.91 -1.13 -7.95
N PRO A 93 -6.74 -2.33 -7.35
CA PRO A 93 -5.45 -2.96 -7.09
C PRO A 93 -4.94 -3.79 -8.28
N GLN A 94 -5.43 -3.59 -9.50
CA GLN A 94 -5.18 -4.51 -10.62
C GLN A 94 -3.69 -4.68 -10.97
N TYR A 95 -2.87 -3.64 -10.76
CA TYR A 95 -1.43 -3.70 -11.01
C TYR A 95 -0.67 -4.46 -9.92
N LEU A 96 -1.29 -4.73 -8.77
CA LEU A 96 -0.69 -5.51 -7.71
C LEU A 96 -0.63 -7.00 -8.13
N ARG A 97 0.58 -7.55 -8.24
CA ARG A 97 0.83 -8.90 -8.79
C ARG A 97 0.85 -9.99 -7.73
N VAL A 98 0.95 -9.62 -6.46
CA VAL A 98 1.01 -10.56 -5.33
C VAL A 98 -0.06 -10.22 -4.30
N PRO A 99 -0.60 -11.22 -3.58
CA PRO A 99 -1.64 -11.01 -2.60
C PRO A 99 -1.11 -10.26 -1.37
N THR A 100 -1.96 -9.42 -0.79
CA THR A 100 -1.72 -8.74 0.48
C THR A 100 -1.85 -9.70 1.67
N LEU A 101 -1.41 -9.26 2.84
CA LEU A 101 -1.63 -9.97 4.10
C LEU A 101 -3.11 -10.30 4.32
N GLY A 102 -4.01 -9.32 4.10
CA GLY A 102 -5.46 -9.51 4.25
C GLY A 102 -6.01 -10.59 3.30
N GLU A 103 -5.57 -10.60 2.04
CA GLU A 103 -5.95 -11.64 1.07
C GLU A 103 -5.45 -13.02 1.50
N ARG A 104 -4.21 -13.12 2.04
CA ARG A 104 -3.66 -14.38 2.56
C ARG A 104 -4.40 -14.86 3.81
N MET A 105 -4.75 -13.96 4.73
CA MET A 105 -5.54 -14.30 5.91
C MET A 105 -6.91 -14.84 5.53
N ARG A 106 -7.58 -14.21 4.56
CA ARG A 106 -8.88 -14.68 4.06
C ARG A 106 -8.77 -16.02 3.34
N ALA A 107 -7.69 -16.26 2.61
CA ALA A 107 -7.45 -17.57 1.98
C ALA A 107 -7.27 -18.69 3.02
N ALA A 108 -6.68 -18.37 4.17
CA ALA A 108 -6.50 -19.30 5.28
C ALA A 108 -7.78 -19.47 6.13
N ASP A 109 -8.54 -18.39 6.35
CA ASP A 109 -9.82 -18.40 7.06
C ASP A 109 -10.80 -17.43 6.37
N PRO A 110 -11.82 -17.94 5.66
CA PRO A 110 -12.81 -17.12 4.96
C PRO A 110 -13.63 -16.18 5.86
N ARG A 111 -13.59 -16.35 7.18
CA ARG A 111 -14.23 -15.44 8.13
C ARG A 111 -13.43 -14.16 8.37
N SER A 112 -12.17 -14.11 7.90
CA SER A 112 -11.33 -12.93 8.02
C SER A 112 -11.95 -11.74 7.25
N ARG A 113 -12.00 -10.59 7.92
CA ARG A 113 -12.49 -9.32 7.34
C ARG A 113 -11.31 -8.41 7.03
N VAL A 114 -11.36 -7.76 5.88
CA VAL A 114 -10.36 -6.78 5.43
C VAL A 114 -11.01 -5.40 5.35
N VAL A 115 -10.68 -4.54 6.29
CA VAL A 115 -11.11 -3.13 6.33
C VAL A 115 -9.90 -2.25 6.16
N SER A 116 -9.93 -1.34 5.20
CA SER A 116 -8.83 -0.43 4.89
C SER A 116 -9.28 1.02 4.97
N ILE A 117 -8.59 1.83 5.78
CA ILE A 117 -8.91 3.23 6.03
C ILE A 117 -7.64 4.07 5.93
N ALA A 118 -7.66 5.13 5.12
CA ALA A 118 -6.55 6.08 5.03
C ALA A 118 -7.03 7.42 4.45
N GLY A 119 -6.19 8.45 4.49
CA GLY A 119 -6.48 9.75 3.89
C GLY A 119 -6.27 9.83 2.37
N LYS A 120 -5.97 8.69 1.71
CA LYS A 120 -5.73 8.63 0.24
C LYS A 120 -6.18 7.27 -0.31
N ASP A 121 -6.87 7.30 -1.45
CA ASP A 121 -7.33 6.13 -2.21
C ASP A 121 -6.23 5.06 -2.38
N ARG A 122 -5.08 5.47 -2.92
CA ARG A 122 -3.95 4.57 -3.19
C ARG A 122 -3.39 3.89 -1.95
N ALA A 123 -3.43 4.52 -0.79
CA ALA A 123 -3.01 3.88 0.45
C ALA A 123 -4.00 2.77 0.83
N VAL A 124 -5.29 3.06 0.78
CA VAL A 124 -6.36 2.08 1.05
C VAL A 124 -6.28 0.88 0.11
N ILE A 125 -6.17 1.13 -1.19
CA ILE A 125 -6.16 0.10 -2.23
C ILE A 125 -4.89 -0.76 -2.14
N MET A 126 -3.72 -0.15 -1.96
CA MET A 126 -2.45 -0.89 -1.87
C MET A 126 -2.31 -1.70 -0.57
N MET A 127 -2.97 -1.28 0.50
CA MET A 127 -3.01 -2.05 1.76
C MET A 127 -4.02 -3.18 1.72
N GLY A 128 -5.22 -2.93 1.18
CA GLY A 128 -6.31 -3.90 1.19
C GLY A 128 -6.22 -4.97 0.09
N GLY A 129 -5.67 -4.62 -1.06
CA GLY A 129 -5.62 -5.55 -2.20
C GLY A 129 -6.98 -5.81 -2.83
N ARG A 130 -7.16 -7.00 -3.44
CA ARG A 130 -8.40 -7.37 -4.14
C ARG A 130 -9.53 -7.83 -3.23
N GLY A 131 -9.24 -8.16 -2.01
CA GLY A 131 -10.18 -8.75 -1.07
C GLY A 131 -10.71 -7.78 -0.01
N ILE A 132 -10.83 -6.49 -0.30
CA ILE A 132 -11.35 -5.49 0.65
C ILE A 132 -12.86 -5.69 0.86
N ASP A 133 -13.30 -5.81 2.11
CA ASP A 133 -14.72 -5.79 2.48
C ASP A 133 -15.25 -4.36 2.58
N GLU A 134 -14.43 -3.48 3.18
CA GLU A 134 -14.78 -2.08 3.36
C GLU A 134 -13.54 -1.20 3.13
N SER A 135 -13.73 -0.08 2.42
CA SER A 135 -12.68 0.87 2.09
C SER A 135 -13.16 2.32 2.29
N TRP A 136 -12.35 3.13 2.97
CA TRP A 136 -12.68 4.52 3.31
C TRP A 136 -11.46 5.43 3.10
N TRP A 137 -11.64 6.55 2.36
CA TRP A 137 -10.64 7.60 2.19
C TRP A 137 -11.25 8.98 2.00
#